data_d56e6a6af2361a5ac90be24bde5b6d86
#
_entry.id   d56e6a6af2361a5ac90be24bde5b6d86
#
_cell.length_a   1.000
_cell.length_b   1.000
_cell.length_c   1.000
_cell.angle_alpha   90.00
_cell.angle_beta   90.00
_cell.angle_gamma   90.00
#
_symmetry.space_group_name_H-M   'P 1'
#
loop_
_entity.id
_entity.type
_entity.pdbx_description
1 polymer ?
#
loop_
_entity_poly.entity_id
_entity_poly.type
_entity_poly.pdbx_seq_one_letter_code
_entity_poly.pdbx_strand_id
1 'polypeptide(L)'
;YTQYGMVGCTQPRRVAAMSVAKRVSEEMECALGNTVGYSIRFEDCTSRDTKIKYMTDGVMLRESLTERDLDRYSAIILDEAHERSLSTDILMGLLKQVLMRRRDLKLIVTSATMNAEGFSKFFGAVPIFTIPGRTFPVDVLYSKTPCEDYVESTVKQILTIHLSLIHI
;
A
#
# COMPACT_ATOMS: atom_id res chain seq x y z
N TYR A 1 18.28 4.58 -3.55
CA TYR A 1 18.03 3.14 -3.77
C TYR A 1 17.78 2.81 -5.24
N THR A 2 17.13 3.67 -5.99
CA THR A 2 16.84 3.47 -7.43
C THR A 2 18.07 3.30 -8.33
N GLN A 3 19.26 3.59 -7.84
CA GLN A 3 20.53 3.30 -8.53
C GLN A 3 20.90 1.82 -8.47
N TYR A 4 20.42 1.10 -7.48
CA TYR A 4 20.77 -0.30 -7.19
C TYR A 4 19.67 -1.29 -7.59
N GLY A 5 18.52 -0.79 -8.01
CA GLY A 5 17.36 -1.59 -8.40
C GLY A 5 16.05 -0.82 -8.30
N MET A 6 14.96 -1.52 -8.49
CA MET A 6 13.61 -0.96 -8.43
C MET A 6 13.13 -0.86 -6.99
N VAL A 7 12.31 0.13 -6.69
CA VAL A 7 11.54 0.21 -5.44
C VAL A 7 10.15 -0.36 -5.72
N GLY A 8 9.80 -1.45 -5.06
CA GLY A 8 8.45 -2.03 -5.12
C GLY A 8 7.61 -1.56 -3.93
N CYS A 9 6.36 -1.16 -4.17
CA CYS A 9 5.41 -0.83 -3.12
C CYS A 9 4.14 -1.64 -3.31
N THR A 10 3.79 -2.50 -2.36
CA THR A 10 2.56 -3.26 -2.44
C THR A 10 1.41 -2.52 -1.77
N GLN A 11 0.23 -2.72 -2.33
CA GLN A 11 -1.04 -2.20 -1.83
C GLN A 11 -2.05 -3.35 -1.76
N PRO A 12 -2.88 -3.43 -0.72
CA PRO A 12 -3.89 -4.50 -0.63
C PRO A 12 -4.98 -4.35 -1.70
N ARG A 13 -5.23 -3.13 -2.17
CA ARG A 13 -6.32 -2.81 -3.10
C ARG A 13 -5.79 -2.35 -4.45
N ARG A 14 -6.41 -2.86 -5.53
CA ARG A 14 -6.05 -2.49 -6.92
C ARG A 14 -6.15 -0.99 -7.16
N VAL A 15 -7.24 -0.37 -6.72
CA VAL A 15 -7.48 1.07 -6.91
C VAL A 15 -6.42 1.89 -6.18
N ALA A 16 -6.00 1.47 -4.98
CA ALA A 16 -4.93 2.14 -4.24
C ALA A 16 -3.61 2.09 -5.01
N ALA A 17 -3.19 0.92 -5.52
CA ALA A 17 -1.97 0.80 -6.30
C ALA A 17 -1.96 1.74 -7.52
N MET A 18 -3.07 1.83 -8.25
CA MET A 18 -3.20 2.69 -9.42
C MET A 18 -3.20 4.19 -9.05
N SER A 19 -4.00 4.57 -8.06
CA SER A 19 -4.16 5.98 -7.68
C SER A 19 -2.90 6.57 -7.04
N VAL A 20 -2.21 5.80 -6.19
CA VAL A 20 -0.96 6.23 -5.59
C VAL A 20 0.15 6.32 -6.65
N ALA A 21 0.26 5.33 -7.56
CA ALA A 21 1.20 5.39 -8.66
C ALA A 21 0.99 6.64 -9.53
N LYS A 22 -0.27 6.94 -9.88
CA LYS A 22 -0.62 8.14 -10.63
C LYS A 22 -0.22 9.40 -9.86
N ARG A 23 -0.57 9.51 -8.59
CA ARG A 23 -0.23 10.66 -7.76
C ARG A 23 1.28 10.89 -7.68
N VAL A 24 2.05 9.82 -7.45
CA VAL A 24 3.51 9.92 -7.36
C VAL A 24 4.12 10.26 -8.72
N SER A 25 3.57 9.76 -9.84
CA SER A 25 4.04 10.14 -11.17
C SER A 25 3.82 11.63 -11.46
N GLU A 26 2.69 12.19 -11.01
CA GLU A 26 2.40 13.63 -11.10
C GLU A 26 3.38 14.45 -10.25
N GLU A 27 3.65 14.02 -9.01
CA GLU A 27 4.62 14.70 -8.12
C GLU A 27 6.07 14.61 -8.62
N MET A 28 6.41 13.56 -9.36
CA MET A 28 7.72 13.38 -9.99
C MET A 28 7.78 13.95 -11.41
N GLU A 29 6.73 14.63 -11.86
CA GLU A 29 6.63 15.25 -13.19
C GLU A 29 6.99 14.27 -14.33
N CYS A 30 6.56 13.01 -14.19
CA CYS A 30 6.81 11.98 -15.20
C CYS A 30 5.51 11.34 -15.69
N ALA A 31 5.54 10.81 -16.91
CA ALA A 31 4.42 10.03 -17.44
C ALA A 31 4.27 8.72 -16.65
N LEU A 32 3.03 8.36 -16.29
CA LEU A 32 2.73 7.09 -15.66
C LEU A 32 3.10 5.93 -16.59
N GLY A 33 3.76 4.92 -16.04
CA GLY A 33 4.33 3.79 -16.78
C GLY A 33 5.80 4.00 -17.20
N ASN A 34 6.35 5.20 -17.03
CA ASN A 34 7.76 5.47 -17.24
C ASN A 34 8.56 5.26 -15.93
N THR A 35 9.05 6.31 -15.29
CA THR A 35 9.81 6.22 -14.03
C THR A 35 8.96 5.64 -12.89
N VAL A 36 7.69 5.99 -12.82
CA VAL A 36 6.70 5.43 -11.90
C VAL A 36 5.67 4.66 -12.68
N GLY A 37 5.41 3.43 -12.24
CA GLY A 37 4.41 2.58 -12.86
C GLY A 37 3.65 1.74 -11.84
N TYR A 38 2.68 0.96 -12.31
CA TYR A 38 1.96 0.02 -11.49
C TYR A 38 1.71 -1.31 -12.21
N SER A 39 1.50 -2.35 -11.44
CA SER A 39 1.11 -3.67 -11.94
C SER A 39 0.04 -4.27 -11.03
N ILE A 40 -1.10 -4.61 -11.63
CA ILE A 40 -2.21 -5.26 -10.95
C ILE A 40 -2.65 -6.48 -11.75
N ARG A 41 -3.60 -7.25 -11.24
CA ARG A 41 -4.09 -8.42 -11.97
C ARG A 41 -4.68 -8.03 -13.32
N PHE A 42 -4.13 -8.58 -14.40
CA PHE A 42 -4.49 -8.35 -15.80
C PHE A 42 -4.13 -6.99 -16.39
N GLU A 43 -3.40 -6.16 -15.65
CA GLU A 43 -2.99 -4.85 -16.15
C GLU A 43 -1.59 -4.51 -15.65
N ASP A 44 -0.70 -4.14 -16.55
CA ASP A 44 0.67 -3.73 -16.28
C ASP A 44 0.96 -2.42 -17.02
N CYS A 45 1.24 -1.39 -16.23
CA CYS A 45 1.62 -0.06 -16.71
C CYS A 45 3.04 0.25 -16.22
N THR A 46 4.00 -0.53 -16.72
CA THR A 46 5.44 -0.36 -16.41
C THR A 46 6.26 -0.40 -17.70
N SER A 47 7.49 0.10 -17.64
CA SER A 47 8.47 0.04 -18.72
C SER A 47 9.83 -0.45 -18.19
N ARG A 48 10.84 -0.54 -19.06
CA ARG A 48 12.22 -0.84 -18.68
C ARG A 48 12.83 0.26 -17.82
N ASP A 49 12.31 1.48 -17.91
CA ASP A 49 12.79 2.65 -17.16
C ASP A 49 12.11 2.82 -15.82
N THR A 50 11.12 1.97 -15.49
CA THR A 50 10.39 2.04 -14.24
C THR A 50 11.33 1.80 -13.05
N LYS A 51 11.38 2.79 -12.16
CA LYS A 51 12.18 2.78 -10.93
C LYS A 51 11.34 2.58 -9.68
N ILE A 52 10.08 3.01 -9.72
CA ILE A 52 9.11 2.85 -8.63
C ILE A 52 7.91 2.10 -9.20
N LYS A 53 7.64 0.93 -8.66
CA LYS A 53 6.54 0.07 -9.10
C LYS A 53 5.55 -0.16 -7.97
N TYR A 54 4.35 0.38 -8.15
CA TYR A 54 3.22 0.05 -7.29
C TYR A 54 2.53 -1.22 -7.78
N MET A 55 2.10 -2.08 -6.86
CA MET A 55 1.44 -3.31 -7.24
C MET A 55 0.54 -3.83 -6.13
N THR A 56 -0.32 -4.78 -6.44
CA THR A 56 -1.04 -5.48 -5.38
C THR A 56 -0.16 -6.56 -4.74
N ASP A 57 -0.47 -6.90 -3.47
CA ASP A 57 0.23 -7.97 -2.73
C ASP A 57 0.28 -9.27 -3.53
N GLY A 58 -0.83 -9.61 -4.21
CA GLY A 58 -0.90 -10.81 -5.04
C GLY A 58 0.02 -10.79 -6.27
N VAL A 59 0.35 -9.62 -6.81
CA VAL A 59 1.33 -9.50 -7.90
C VAL A 59 2.73 -9.73 -7.37
N MET A 60 3.11 -9.08 -6.27
CA MET A 60 4.42 -9.30 -5.63
C MET A 60 4.58 -10.77 -5.18
N LEU A 61 3.53 -11.36 -4.64
CA LEU A 61 3.54 -12.78 -4.27
C LEU A 61 3.84 -13.67 -5.48
N ARG A 62 3.21 -13.40 -6.63
CA ARG A 62 3.48 -14.16 -7.87
C ARG A 62 4.91 -13.96 -8.35
N GLU A 63 5.42 -12.74 -8.31
CA GLU A 63 6.82 -12.45 -8.66
C GLU A 63 7.80 -13.20 -7.74
N SER A 64 7.54 -13.25 -6.44
CA SER A 64 8.40 -13.96 -5.48
C SER A 64 8.40 -15.50 -5.69
N LEU A 65 7.35 -16.05 -6.29
CA LEU A 65 7.31 -17.48 -6.66
C LEU A 65 8.12 -17.76 -7.93
N THR A 66 8.20 -16.79 -8.83
CA THR A 66 8.95 -16.91 -10.10
C THR A 66 10.42 -16.54 -9.91
N GLU A 67 10.69 -15.46 -9.19
CA GLU A 67 12.02 -14.92 -8.93
C GLU A 67 12.29 -14.96 -7.43
N ARG A 68 12.91 -16.05 -6.99
CA ARG A 68 13.02 -16.42 -5.57
C ARG A 68 13.71 -15.36 -4.69
N ASP A 69 14.64 -14.62 -5.24
CA ASP A 69 15.43 -13.64 -4.48
C ASP A 69 15.06 -12.18 -4.83
N LEU A 70 14.08 -11.98 -5.74
CA LEU A 70 13.58 -10.65 -6.11
C LEU A 70 14.69 -9.68 -6.48
N ASP A 71 15.67 -10.15 -7.29
CA ASP A 71 16.93 -9.44 -7.59
C ASP A 71 16.73 -8.06 -8.24
N ARG A 72 15.59 -7.86 -8.88
CA ARG A 72 15.25 -6.57 -9.51
C ARG A 72 14.97 -5.47 -8.48
N TYR A 73 14.66 -5.83 -7.22
CA TYR A 73 14.30 -4.88 -6.20
C TYR A 73 15.47 -4.57 -5.27
N SER A 74 15.68 -3.28 -5.01
CA SER A 74 16.60 -2.78 -3.98
C SER A 74 15.87 -2.44 -2.68
N ALA A 75 14.58 -2.11 -2.78
CA ALA A 75 13.71 -1.89 -1.65
C ALA A 75 12.29 -2.39 -1.94
N ILE A 76 11.63 -2.93 -0.94
CA ILE A 76 10.24 -3.35 -0.98
C ILE A 76 9.50 -2.69 0.19
N ILE A 77 8.36 -2.11 -0.11
CA ILE A 77 7.46 -1.48 0.86
C ILE A 77 6.18 -2.30 0.89
N LEU A 78 5.86 -2.89 2.04
CA LEU A 78 4.56 -3.50 2.29
C LEU A 78 3.67 -2.45 2.95
N ASP A 79 2.82 -1.83 2.16
CA ASP A 79 1.94 -0.76 2.65
C ASP A 79 0.61 -1.33 3.14
N GLU A 80 0.00 -0.66 4.13
CA GLU A 80 -1.27 -1.05 4.76
C GLU A 80 -1.27 -2.49 5.31
N ALA A 81 -0.15 -2.96 5.85
CA ALA A 81 0.02 -4.34 6.32
C ALA A 81 -0.99 -4.75 7.43
N HIS A 82 -1.64 -3.78 8.08
CA HIS A 82 -2.68 -4.02 9.07
C HIS A 82 -3.99 -4.59 8.48
N GLU A 83 -4.22 -4.47 7.18
CA GLU A 83 -5.39 -5.10 6.53
C GLU A 83 -5.33 -6.64 6.58
N ARG A 84 -4.15 -7.22 6.82
CA ARG A 84 -3.95 -8.66 7.05
C ARG A 84 -4.58 -9.54 5.96
N SER A 85 -4.40 -9.16 4.69
CA SER A 85 -4.82 -10.04 3.59
C SER A 85 -4.01 -11.35 3.61
N LEU A 86 -4.61 -12.43 3.12
CA LEU A 86 -3.90 -13.72 2.99
C LEU A 86 -2.60 -13.55 2.18
N SER A 87 -2.66 -12.78 1.09
CA SER A 87 -1.48 -12.53 0.25
C SER A 87 -0.39 -11.77 1.00
N THR A 88 -0.77 -10.77 1.80
CA THR A 88 0.17 -9.99 2.63
C THR A 88 0.86 -10.88 3.67
N ASP A 89 0.11 -11.73 4.36
CA ASP A 89 0.66 -12.60 5.40
C ASP A 89 1.63 -13.65 4.83
N ILE A 90 1.29 -14.27 3.70
CA ILE A 90 2.19 -15.19 3.00
C ILE A 90 3.44 -14.46 2.50
N LEU A 91 3.27 -13.28 1.91
CA LEU A 91 4.36 -12.46 1.39
C LEU A 91 5.34 -12.05 2.48
N MET A 92 4.84 -11.67 3.67
CA MET A 92 5.70 -11.37 4.83
C MET A 92 6.59 -12.57 5.20
N GLY A 93 6.03 -13.78 5.21
CA GLY A 93 6.79 -15.00 5.48
C GLY A 93 7.88 -15.27 4.45
N LEU A 94 7.57 -15.09 3.15
CA LEU A 94 8.53 -15.24 2.06
C LEU A 94 9.62 -14.17 2.10
N LEU A 95 9.25 -12.91 2.28
CA LEU A 95 10.22 -11.80 2.37
C LEU A 95 11.16 -11.95 3.56
N LYS A 96 10.69 -12.47 4.68
CA LYS A 96 11.59 -12.82 5.80
C LYS A 96 12.68 -13.81 5.39
N GLN A 97 12.36 -14.80 4.57
CA GLN A 97 13.35 -15.75 4.06
C GLN A 97 14.30 -15.09 3.03
N VAL A 98 13.78 -14.19 2.18
CA VAL A 98 14.60 -13.44 1.23
C VAL A 98 15.61 -12.57 1.98
N LEU A 99 15.20 -11.86 3.02
CA LEU A 99 16.07 -11.01 3.84
C LEU A 99 17.22 -11.78 4.54
N MET A 100 17.05 -13.07 4.81
CA MET A 100 18.13 -13.89 5.35
C MET A 100 19.25 -14.11 4.32
N ARG A 101 18.93 -14.10 3.02
CA ARG A 101 19.86 -14.30 1.92
C ARG A 101 20.37 -12.99 1.36
N ARG A 102 19.48 -11.99 1.23
CA ARG A 102 19.76 -10.68 0.64
C ARG A 102 19.90 -9.59 1.70
N ARG A 103 21.14 -9.33 2.14
CA ARG A 103 21.43 -8.26 3.12
C ARG A 103 21.38 -6.85 2.54
N ASP A 104 21.42 -6.73 1.21
CA ASP A 104 21.31 -5.47 0.46
C ASP A 104 19.86 -4.98 0.35
N LEU A 105 18.88 -5.91 0.31
CA LEU A 105 17.48 -5.58 0.18
C LEU A 105 16.94 -4.86 1.43
N LYS A 106 16.21 -3.78 1.21
CA LYS A 106 15.52 -3.06 2.29
C LYS A 106 14.04 -3.41 2.27
N LEU A 107 13.53 -3.84 3.40
CA LEU A 107 12.09 -4.06 3.61
C LEU A 107 11.54 -3.01 4.57
N ILE A 108 10.49 -2.33 4.14
CA ILE A 108 9.74 -1.36 4.93
C ILE A 108 8.31 -1.89 5.05
N VAL A 109 7.80 -1.96 6.27
CA VAL A 109 6.41 -2.36 6.53
C VAL A 109 5.69 -1.17 7.15
N THR A 110 4.62 -0.71 6.52
CA THR A 110 3.81 0.39 7.06
C THR A 110 2.49 -0.16 7.59
N SER A 111 1.99 0.46 8.64
CA SER A 111 0.75 0.05 9.30
C SER A 111 0.11 1.25 10.00
N ALA A 112 -1.20 1.38 9.90
CA ALA A 112 -1.97 2.40 10.61
C ALA A 112 -2.37 1.98 12.03
N THR A 113 -2.15 0.71 12.41
CA THR A 113 -2.55 0.19 13.72
C THR A 113 -1.39 0.08 14.71
N MET A 114 -1.73 0.04 16.02
CA MET A 114 -0.78 0.01 17.13
C MET A 114 -0.02 -1.33 17.31
N ASN A 115 -0.21 -2.33 16.42
CA ASN A 115 0.47 -3.64 16.55
C ASN A 115 1.86 -3.66 15.89
N ALA A 116 2.57 -2.54 15.89
CA ALA A 116 3.92 -2.44 15.33
C ALA A 116 4.92 -3.37 16.01
N GLU A 117 4.74 -3.64 17.32
CA GLU A 117 5.60 -4.56 18.08
C GLU A 117 5.53 -6.00 17.57
N GLY A 118 4.34 -6.45 17.14
CA GLY A 118 4.17 -7.79 16.54
C GLY A 118 4.98 -7.94 15.25
N PHE A 119 4.92 -6.95 14.37
CA PHE A 119 5.73 -6.92 13.15
C PHE A 119 7.22 -6.84 13.45
N SER A 120 7.64 -5.98 14.41
CA SER A 120 9.03 -5.85 14.80
C SER A 120 9.59 -7.20 15.31
N LYS A 121 8.89 -7.87 16.20
CA LYS A 121 9.29 -9.20 16.71
C LYS A 121 9.36 -10.24 15.60
N PHE A 122 8.39 -10.23 14.68
CA PHE A 122 8.37 -11.16 13.54
C PHE A 122 9.63 -11.04 12.67
N PHE A 123 10.09 -9.83 12.40
CA PHE A 123 11.29 -9.58 11.59
C PHE A 123 12.60 -9.52 12.39
N GLY A 124 12.62 -9.91 13.67
CA GLY A 124 13.83 -10.00 14.49
C GLY A 124 14.14 -8.74 15.29
N ALA A 125 13.12 -8.12 15.88
CA ALA A 125 13.22 -6.90 16.69
C ALA A 125 13.78 -5.69 15.93
N VAL A 126 13.27 -5.49 14.70
CA VAL A 126 13.64 -4.35 13.85
C VAL A 126 13.14 -3.03 14.43
N PRO A 127 13.81 -1.90 14.12
CA PRO A 127 13.38 -0.58 14.58
C PRO A 127 11.97 -0.23 14.14
N ILE A 128 11.23 0.44 15.02
CA ILE A 128 9.92 1.00 14.74
C ILE A 128 10.07 2.52 14.67
N PHE A 129 9.55 3.12 13.59
CA PHE A 129 9.46 4.56 13.44
C PHE A 129 7.99 4.99 13.45
N THR A 130 7.63 5.86 14.39
CA THR A 130 6.28 6.40 14.50
C THR A 130 6.20 7.76 13.84
N ILE A 131 5.31 7.88 12.85
CA ILE A 131 5.02 9.13 12.19
C ILE A 131 3.84 9.79 12.92
N PRO A 132 4.04 10.93 13.59
CA PRO A 132 2.94 11.63 14.23
C PRO A 132 1.99 12.18 13.16
N GLY A 133 0.71 11.83 13.28
CA GLY A 133 -0.36 12.31 12.41
C GLY A 133 -1.21 13.39 13.08
N ARG A 134 -1.81 14.26 12.27
CA ARG A 134 -2.89 15.14 12.75
C ARG A 134 -4.20 14.36 12.78
N THR A 135 -4.82 14.29 13.94
CA THR A 135 -6.19 13.79 14.09
C THR A 135 -7.14 14.97 14.20
N PHE A 136 -8.29 14.87 13.53
CA PHE A 136 -9.38 15.80 13.70
C PHE A 136 -10.41 15.22 14.68
N PRO A 137 -11.17 16.06 15.41
CA PRO A 137 -12.29 15.58 16.22
C PRO A 137 -13.26 14.79 15.34
N VAL A 138 -13.76 13.68 15.87
CA VAL A 138 -14.72 12.82 15.18
C VAL A 138 -15.94 12.63 16.09
N ASP A 139 -17.08 13.11 15.61
CA ASP A 139 -18.37 12.87 16.26
C ASP A 139 -19.04 11.65 15.64
N VAL A 140 -19.39 10.69 16.47
CA VAL A 140 -20.09 9.49 16.03
C VAL A 140 -21.59 9.71 16.18
N LEU A 141 -22.28 9.74 15.05
CA LEU A 141 -23.73 9.94 15.00
C LEU A 141 -24.42 8.66 14.52
N TYR A 142 -25.52 8.31 15.15
CA TYR A 142 -26.30 7.15 14.78
C TYR A 142 -27.60 7.57 14.10
N SER A 143 -28.03 6.81 13.09
CA SER A 143 -29.33 7.00 12.47
C SER A 143 -30.45 6.75 13.49
N LYS A 144 -31.46 7.61 13.51
CA LYS A 144 -32.65 7.43 14.37
C LYS A 144 -33.61 6.35 13.85
N THR A 145 -33.52 6.01 12.58
CA THR A 145 -34.34 5.02 11.90
C THR A 145 -33.48 3.95 11.25
N PRO A 146 -33.91 2.68 11.22
CA PRO A 146 -33.21 1.63 10.48
C PRO A 146 -33.07 1.99 8.99
N CYS A 147 -31.95 1.64 8.40
CA CYS A 147 -31.68 1.78 6.98
C CYS A 147 -32.07 0.50 6.24
N GLU A 148 -32.97 0.58 5.26
CA GLU A 148 -33.32 -0.55 4.39
C GLU A 148 -32.25 -0.74 3.29
N ASP A 149 -31.79 0.34 2.66
CA ASP A 149 -30.71 0.35 1.67
C ASP A 149 -29.54 1.19 2.17
N TYR A 150 -28.44 0.50 2.50
CA TYR A 150 -27.22 1.16 3.00
C TYR A 150 -26.51 1.99 1.94
N VAL A 151 -26.58 1.59 0.66
CA VAL A 151 -25.91 2.31 -0.44
C VAL A 151 -26.63 3.63 -0.69
N GLU A 152 -27.94 3.60 -0.87
CA GLU A 152 -28.74 4.81 -1.09
C GLU A 152 -28.63 5.77 0.09
N SER A 153 -28.74 5.26 1.31
CA SER A 153 -28.63 6.06 2.53
C SER A 153 -27.24 6.71 2.67
N THR A 154 -26.17 5.97 2.33
CA THR A 154 -24.82 6.50 2.35
C THR A 154 -24.64 7.61 1.32
N VAL A 155 -25.12 7.43 0.10
CA VAL A 155 -25.07 8.46 -0.96
C VAL A 155 -25.81 9.71 -0.52
N LYS A 156 -27.04 9.58 0.01
CA LYS A 156 -27.82 10.71 0.52
C LYS A 156 -27.07 11.45 1.63
N GLN A 157 -26.47 10.71 2.57
CA GLN A 157 -25.73 11.32 3.68
C GLN A 157 -24.47 12.05 3.21
N ILE A 158 -23.72 11.48 2.26
CA ILE A 158 -22.54 12.14 1.66
C ILE A 158 -22.95 13.45 0.99
N LEU A 159 -24.03 13.43 0.18
CA LEU A 159 -24.54 14.64 -0.48
C LEU A 159 -24.99 15.70 0.52
N THR A 160 -25.67 15.29 1.60
CA THR A 160 -26.10 16.20 2.66
C THR A 160 -24.90 16.87 3.33
N ILE A 161 -23.87 16.11 3.68
CA ILE A 161 -22.64 16.65 4.28
C ILE A 161 -21.95 17.59 3.30
N HIS A 162 -21.78 17.17 2.04
CA HIS A 162 -21.12 17.99 1.02
C HIS A 162 -21.84 19.34 0.83
N LEU A 163 -23.16 19.33 0.70
CA LEU A 163 -23.95 20.54 0.54
C LEU A 163 -23.91 21.43 1.80
N SER A 164 -23.85 20.85 2.99
CA SER A 164 -23.73 21.63 4.24
C SER A 164 -22.37 22.33 4.38
N LEU A 165 -21.30 21.71 3.85
CA LEU A 165 -19.94 22.28 3.87
C LEU A 165 -19.72 23.39 2.84
N ILE A 166 -20.56 23.50 1.80
CA ILE A 166 -20.47 24.58 0.80
C ILE A 166 -20.88 25.94 1.41
N HIS A 167 -21.57 25.93 2.54
CA HIS A 167 -22.05 27.15 3.20
C HIS A 167 -21.22 27.55 4.43
N ILE A 168 -20.08 26.92 4.66
CA ILE A 168 -19.06 27.33 5.64
C ILE A 168 -17.93 28.00 4.88
#